data_fd33115c7be234d4e0df6c0ade760577
#
_entry.id   fd33115c7be234d4e0df6c0ade760577
#
_cell.length_a   1.000
_cell.length_b   1.000
_cell.length_c   1.000
_cell.angle_alpha   90.00
_cell.angle_beta   90.00
_cell.angle_gamma   90.00
#
_symmetry.space_group_name_H-M   'P 1'
#
loop_
_entity.id
_entity.type
_entity.pdbx_description
1 polymer ?
#
loop_
_entity_poly.entity_id
_entity_poly.type
_entity_poly.pdbx_seq_one_letter_code
_entity_poly.pdbx_strand_id
1 'polypeptide(L)'
;MRMRLKGCSPFCRLDVLVLSQQQGILCQAMSVSSPGSAFRPKRVGLVGFDEVTALHLVGSADSFIAAALDDGYGNRIPCYEVHTLGVFSRRFRAEDGLMFEAQATLRGSPVFDTIIVAGGRGIRRPEVSQKVAEWILKRVNVTQRIGAVCTGIYGIAPTGLLDGREVTTHWRFARDLGRRFPRLKIDHRKPLVRDGSYYTTTGLSAGVNLSLAMIQEDYGPHVARSVEYELALRLTKEDQEEFPSESPFDNHPIDRFSDLVAWVIKNLHADLSVDVLAHRVCMCPSHFRKVFTSVFGEAPTYFVQNLRLNEARRRLSKRHETLRSVAASVGFSSPDSFHRAFERKFGSRPSSYLENRKTTVVAVSNGSQQ
;
A
#
# COMPACT_ATOMS: atom_id res chain seq x y z
N MET A 1 20.28 -58.07 7.00
CA MET A 1 18.83 -58.10 6.65
C MET A 1 18.56 -56.92 5.72
N ARG A 2 18.41 -57.21 4.42
CA ARG A 2 18.31 -56.16 3.37
C ARG A 2 16.85 -55.84 3.20
N MET A 3 16.44 -54.62 3.43
CA MET A 3 15.13 -54.10 3.00
C MET A 3 15.34 -53.18 1.77
N ARG A 4 14.75 -53.63 0.65
CA ARG A 4 14.67 -52.87 -0.60
C ARG A 4 13.53 -51.84 -0.46
N LEU A 5 13.84 -50.56 -0.65
CA LEU A 5 12.83 -49.57 -0.99
C LEU A 5 12.82 -49.41 -2.51
N LYS A 6 11.71 -49.78 -3.15
CA LYS A 6 11.41 -49.54 -4.56
C LYS A 6 10.76 -48.16 -4.69
N GLY A 7 11.18 -47.41 -5.71
CA GLY A 7 10.38 -46.35 -6.33
C GLY A 7 10.91 -44.93 -6.18
N CYS A 8 12.00 -44.60 -6.84
CA CYS A 8 12.27 -43.24 -7.32
C CYS A 8 12.87 -43.31 -8.72
N SER A 9 12.24 -42.57 -9.62
CA SER A 9 12.56 -42.42 -11.05
C SER A 9 14.00 -41.90 -11.24
N PRO A 10 14.76 -42.39 -12.27
CA PRO A 10 16.20 -42.13 -12.43
C PRO A 10 16.53 -40.86 -13.25
N PHE A 11 15.76 -39.78 -13.13
CA PHE A 11 16.00 -38.54 -13.92
C PHE A 11 16.45 -37.32 -13.14
N CYS A 12 16.92 -37.47 -11.91
CA CYS A 12 17.34 -36.33 -11.08
C CYS A 12 18.70 -36.53 -10.41
N ARG A 13 19.67 -37.11 -11.12
CA ARG A 13 21.07 -37.21 -10.66
C ARG A 13 22.03 -37.45 -11.81
N LEU A 14 22.28 -36.43 -12.58
CA LEU A 14 23.45 -36.41 -13.51
C LEU A 14 23.59 -35.00 -14.09
N ASP A 15 24.12 -34.06 -13.35
CA ASP A 15 24.72 -32.82 -13.90
C ASP A 15 25.51 -32.00 -12.89
N VAL A 16 26.11 -32.64 -11.86
CA VAL A 16 26.95 -31.90 -10.92
C VAL A 16 28.39 -32.44 -10.86
N LEU A 17 28.82 -33.40 -11.71
CA LEU A 17 30.13 -34.03 -11.56
C LEU A 17 30.90 -34.31 -12.87
N VAL A 18 30.77 -33.47 -13.89
CA VAL A 18 31.69 -33.51 -15.05
C VAL A 18 31.90 -32.10 -15.61
N LEU A 19 32.47 -31.16 -14.86
CA LEU A 19 33.12 -29.96 -15.42
C LEU A 19 34.22 -29.45 -14.44
N SER A 20 35.12 -30.31 -14.05
CA SER A 20 36.37 -29.90 -13.47
C SER A 20 37.51 -30.61 -14.18
N GLN A 21 37.78 -30.26 -15.43
CA GLN A 21 39.10 -30.29 -16.05
C GLN A 21 38.98 -29.95 -17.53
N GLN A 22 39.50 -28.82 -17.85
CA GLN A 22 39.93 -28.26 -19.14
C GLN A 22 39.08 -27.03 -19.56
N GLN A 23 39.55 -25.92 -19.18
CA GLN A 23 39.91 -24.75 -20.01
C GLN A 23 39.96 -23.51 -19.10
N GLY A 24 41.18 -23.01 -18.88
CA GLY A 24 41.43 -21.74 -18.22
C GLY A 24 40.88 -20.60 -19.05
N ILE A 25 39.73 -20.12 -18.65
CA ILE A 25 39.21 -18.81 -19.02
C ILE A 25 39.06 -18.05 -17.72
N LEU A 26 39.81 -16.96 -17.60
CA LEU A 26 39.74 -16.00 -16.50
C LEU A 26 38.25 -15.66 -16.22
N CYS A 27 37.74 -16.21 -15.15
CA CYS A 27 36.53 -15.68 -14.55
C CYS A 27 36.93 -14.35 -13.89
N GLN A 28 36.82 -13.25 -14.63
CA GLN A 28 36.76 -11.92 -14.02
C GLN A 28 35.61 -11.97 -13.03
N ALA A 29 35.96 -11.89 -11.75
CA ALA A 29 35.00 -11.66 -10.69
C ALA A 29 34.23 -10.38 -11.01
N MET A 30 33.05 -10.55 -11.62
CA MET A 30 32.07 -9.48 -11.64
C MET A 30 31.75 -9.17 -10.20
N SER A 31 32.26 -8.03 -9.75
CA SER A 31 31.96 -7.43 -8.47
C SER A 31 30.44 -7.50 -8.27
N VAL A 32 30.01 -8.26 -7.28
CA VAL A 32 28.63 -8.31 -6.80
C VAL A 32 28.28 -6.87 -6.39
N SER A 33 27.65 -6.16 -7.29
CA SER A 33 27.07 -4.87 -7.00
C SER A 33 26.09 -5.05 -5.83
N SER A 34 26.19 -4.14 -4.88
CA SER A 34 25.47 -3.94 -3.64
C SER A 34 24.08 -4.60 -3.56
N PRO A 35 23.70 -5.19 -2.42
CA PRO A 35 22.44 -5.90 -2.25
C PRO A 35 21.27 -4.99 -2.61
N GLY A 36 20.45 -5.43 -3.56
CA GLY A 36 19.23 -4.75 -3.96
C GLY A 36 18.39 -4.38 -2.74
N SER A 37 17.82 -3.19 -2.76
CA SER A 37 16.97 -2.63 -1.71
C SER A 37 16.03 -3.69 -1.14
N ALA A 38 16.29 -4.15 0.07
CA ALA A 38 15.48 -5.14 0.76
C ALA A 38 14.01 -4.67 0.78
N PHE A 39 13.06 -5.57 0.52
CA PHE A 39 11.64 -5.30 0.65
C PHE A 39 11.38 -4.69 2.03
N ARG A 40 10.77 -3.51 2.04
CA ARG A 40 10.40 -2.82 3.28
C ARG A 40 8.88 -2.66 3.33
N PRO A 41 8.23 -3.13 4.39
CA PRO A 41 6.81 -2.86 4.62
C PRO A 41 6.52 -1.35 4.59
N LYS A 42 5.39 -0.96 4.02
CA LYS A 42 4.93 0.43 4.06
C LYS A 42 4.43 0.77 5.45
N ARG A 43 4.78 1.95 5.95
CA ARG A 43 4.35 2.38 7.28
C ARG A 43 3.00 3.06 7.24
N VAL A 44 2.07 2.58 8.07
CA VAL A 44 0.73 3.14 8.23
C VAL A 44 0.58 3.68 9.64
N GLY A 45 0.23 4.97 9.76
CA GLY A 45 -0.11 5.62 11.02
C GLY A 45 -1.62 5.77 11.17
N LEU A 46 -2.20 5.13 12.17
CA LEU A 46 -3.63 5.22 12.51
C LEU A 46 -3.83 6.16 13.69
N VAL A 47 -4.55 7.26 13.46
CA VAL A 47 -4.78 8.29 14.47
C VAL A 47 -6.03 7.98 15.28
N GLY A 48 -5.86 7.72 16.57
CA GLY A 48 -6.90 7.50 17.58
C GLY A 48 -6.94 8.62 18.63
N PHE A 49 -8.09 8.80 19.27
CA PHE A 49 -8.39 9.86 20.22
C PHE A 49 -9.58 9.44 21.09
N ASP A 50 -9.82 10.13 22.18
CA ASP A 50 -11.00 9.90 23.01
C ASP A 50 -12.30 10.05 22.22
N GLU A 51 -13.23 9.11 22.40
CA GLU A 51 -14.46 8.96 21.64
C GLU A 51 -14.24 8.68 20.15
N VAL A 52 -13.19 7.91 19.82
CA VAL A 52 -13.01 7.28 18.50
C VAL A 52 -14.02 6.14 18.33
N THR A 53 -14.50 5.92 17.12
CA THR A 53 -15.27 4.71 16.79
C THR A 53 -14.30 3.53 16.70
N ALA A 54 -14.40 2.57 17.63
CA ALA A 54 -13.47 1.45 17.75
C ALA A 54 -13.28 0.68 16.43
N LEU A 55 -14.37 0.36 15.72
CA LEU A 55 -14.31 -0.38 14.46
C LEU A 55 -13.55 0.37 13.35
N HIS A 56 -13.58 1.70 13.33
CA HIS A 56 -12.81 2.48 12.35
C HIS A 56 -11.29 2.33 12.55
N LEU A 57 -10.85 2.21 13.80
CA LEU A 57 -9.45 2.03 14.15
C LEU A 57 -9.01 0.57 13.94
N VAL A 58 -9.74 -0.37 14.56
CA VAL A 58 -9.41 -1.81 14.55
C VAL A 58 -9.57 -2.38 13.14
N GLY A 59 -10.68 -2.09 12.45
CA GLY A 59 -10.91 -2.60 11.11
C GLY A 59 -9.86 -2.12 10.10
N SER A 60 -9.38 -0.86 10.24
CA SER A 60 -8.26 -0.39 9.42
C SER A 60 -6.95 -1.11 9.77
N ALA A 61 -6.67 -1.31 11.08
CA ALA A 61 -5.46 -1.97 11.54
C ALA A 61 -5.40 -3.42 11.04
N ASP A 62 -6.45 -4.19 11.30
CA ASP A 62 -6.53 -5.61 10.95
C ASP A 62 -6.41 -5.82 9.43
N SER A 63 -7.04 -4.95 8.62
CA SER A 63 -6.92 -5.03 7.16
C SER A 63 -5.46 -4.87 6.68
N PHE A 64 -4.71 -3.90 7.22
CA PHE A 64 -3.32 -3.72 6.84
C PHE A 64 -2.39 -4.80 7.42
N ILE A 65 -2.67 -5.30 8.63
CA ILE A 65 -1.89 -6.37 9.27
C ILE A 65 -2.10 -7.69 8.52
N ALA A 66 -3.32 -7.97 8.07
CA ALA A 66 -3.63 -9.17 7.29
C ALA A 66 -2.96 -9.17 5.90
N ALA A 67 -2.61 -7.99 5.37
CA ALA A 67 -1.97 -7.89 4.06
C ALA A 67 -0.52 -8.41 4.08
N ALA A 68 -0.30 -9.55 3.48
CA ALA A 68 1.00 -10.19 3.38
C ALA A 68 1.25 -10.78 1.98
N LEU A 69 2.51 -10.95 1.64
CA LEU A 69 2.98 -11.68 0.47
C LEU A 69 3.58 -12.99 0.93
N ASP A 70 3.45 -14.04 0.12
CA ASP A 70 4.15 -15.29 0.35
C ASP A 70 5.59 -15.19 -0.22
N ASP A 71 6.57 -15.75 0.48
CA ASP A 71 7.97 -15.77 0.03
C ASP A 71 8.31 -17.01 -0.81
N GLY A 72 7.35 -17.88 -1.05
CA GLY A 72 7.50 -19.13 -1.78
C GLY A 72 8.02 -20.30 -0.93
N TYR A 73 8.22 -20.06 0.35
CA TYR A 73 8.63 -21.07 1.33
C TYR A 73 7.58 -21.25 2.44
N GLY A 74 6.39 -20.65 2.26
CA GLY A 74 5.31 -20.67 3.24
C GLY A 74 5.43 -19.59 4.33
N ASN A 75 6.39 -18.65 4.24
CA ASN A 75 6.46 -17.55 5.18
C ASN A 75 5.70 -16.33 4.65
N ARG A 76 4.90 -15.73 5.50
CA ARG A 76 4.18 -14.49 5.18
C ARG A 76 5.10 -13.27 5.37
N ILE A 77 5.33 -12.50 4.31
CA ILE A 77 6.06 -11.24 4.36
C ILE A 77 5.03 -10.11 4.56
N PRO A 78 5.03 -9.39 5.70
CA PRO A 78 4.09 -8.32 5.95
C PRO A 78 4.22 -7.20 4.91
N CYS A 79 3.11 -6.79 4.31
CA CYS A 79 3.06 -5.65 3.38
C CYS A 79 3.17 -4.31 4.10
N TYR A 80 2.72 -4.24 5.34
CA TYR A 80 2.63 -3.02 6.12
C TYR A 80 3.17 -3.16 7.53
N GLU A 81 3.71 -2.07 8.05
CA GLU A 81 4.04 -1.85 9.46
C GLU A 81 3.01 -0.84 10.02
N VAL A 82 2.09 -1.31 10.85
CA VAL A 82 0.96 -0.52 11.35
C VAL A 82 1.27 0.05 12.73
N HIS A 83 1.09 1.36 12.88
CA HIS A 83 1.26 2.08 14.14
C HIS A 83 -0.02 2.79 14.54
N THR A 84 -0.48 2.58 15.74
CA THR A 84 -1.55 3.39 16.35
C THR A 84 -0.95 4.58 17.09
N LEU A 85 -1.60 5.74 16.96
CA LEU A 85 -1.14 7.02 17.48
C LEU A 85 -2.25 7.67 18.30
N GLY A 86 -1.98 8.02 19.54
CA GLY A 86 -2.91 8.82 20.33
C GLY A 86 -2.67 10.32 20.14
N VAL A 87 -3.74 11.11 20.02
CA VAL A 87 -3.64 12.56 19.78
C VAL A 87 -3.00 13.29 20.95
N PHE A 88 -3.48 13.10 22.18
CA PHE A 88 -2.96 13.75 23.39
C PHE A 88 -2.20 12.80 24.29
N SER A 89 -2.64 11.55 24.36
CA SER A 89 -2.11 10.50 25.22
C SER A 89 -2.03 9.19 24.44
N ARG A 90 -1.16 8.28 24.88
CA ARG A 90 -1.17 6.91 24.33
C ARG A 90 -2.45 6.16 24.69
N ARG A 91 -3.04 6.46 25.84
CA ARG A 91 -4.31 5.87 26.29
C ARG A 91 -5.46 6.77 25.93
N PHE A 92 -6.48 6.21 25.31
CA PHE A 92 -7.72 6.88 24.96
C PHE A 92 -8.88 5.90 24.97
N ARG A 93 -10.09 6.42 25.15
CA ARG A 93 -11.32 5.64 25.23
C ARG A 93 -12.16 5.81 23.98
N ALA A 94 -12.64 4.71 23.42
CA ALA A 94 -13.61 4.73 22.33
C ALA A 94 -15.02 5.12 22.78
N GLU A 95 -15.90 5.39 21.81
CA GLU A 95 -17.31 5.78 22.06
C GLU A 95 -18.10 4.72 22.83
N ASP A 96 -17.76 3.45 22.64
CA ASP A 96 -18.38 2.28 23.27
C ASP A 96 -17.75 1.92 24.64
N GLY A 97 -16.75 2.69 25.07
CA GLY A 97 -16.09 2.52 26.36
C GLY A 97 -14.82 1.66 26.32
N LEU A 98 -14.47 1.05 25.18
CA LEU A 98 -13.24 0.29 25.03
C LEU A 98 -12.02 1.20 25.26
N MET A 99 -11.02 0.68 25.96
CA MET A 99 -9.76 1.40 26.20
C MET A 99 -8.70 0.92 25.21
N PHE A 100 -8.06 1.87 24.55
CA PHE A 100 -6.92 1.63 23.67
C PHE A 100 -5.63 2.16 24.27
N GLU A 101 -4.52 1.47 23.98
CA GLU A 101 -3.19 1.95 24.24
C GLU A 101 -2.37 1.97 22.94
N ALA A 102 -2.09 3.16 22.42
CA ALA A 102 -1.32 3.39 21.20
C ALA A 102 0.18 3.19 21.45
N GLN A 103 0.92 2.82 20.38
CA GLN A 103 2.38 2.68 20.44
C GLN A 103 3.06 4.03 20.72
N ALA A 104 2.52 5.12 20.17
CA ALA A 104 3.08 6.46 20.33
C ALA A 104 1.98 7.53 20.43
N THR A 105 2.37 8.76 20.72
CA THR A 105 1.55 9.94 20.49
C THR A 105 1.93 10.61 19.18
N LEU A 106 1.12 11.56 18.71
CA LEU A 106 1.43 12.32 17.50
C LEU A 106 2.82 12.97 17.57
N ARG A 107 3.22 13.46 18.74
CA ARG A 107 4.50 14.19 18.92
C ARG A 107 5.72 13.28 18.70
N GLY A 108 5.70 12.07 19.18
CA GLY A 108 6.82 11.11 19.12
C GLY A 108 6.74 10.13 17.96
N SER A 109 5.83 10.33 17.01
CA SER A 109 5.59 9.37 15.93
C SER A 109 6.65 9.43 14.82
N PRO A 110 6.98 8.28 14.19
CA PRO A 110 7.85 8.23 13.02
C PRO A 110 7.17 8.84 11.77
N VAL A 111 7.88 8.81 10.65
CA VAL A 111 7.34 9.14 9.33
C VAL A 111 6.55 7.95 8.79
N PHE A 112 5.38 8.23 8.21
CA PHE A 112 4.47 7.24 7.64
C PHE A 112 4.33 7.43 6.12
N ASP A 113 4.22 6.32 5.40
CA ASP A 113 3.83 6.33 3.99
C ASP A 113 2.33 6.65 3.84
N THR A 114 1.52 6.21 4.79
CA THR A 114 0.07 6.45 4.84
C THR A 114 -0.32 6.93 6.24
N ILE A 115 -1.16 7.97 6.31
CA ILE A 115 -1.80 8.42 7.54
C ILE A 115 -3.29 8.20 7.40
N ILE A 116 -3.93 7.61 8.42
CA ILE A 116 -5.38 7.43 8.46
C ILE A 116 -5.93 8.05 9.74
N VAL A 117 -6.89 8.94 9.58
CA VAL A 117 -7.62 9.54 10.70
C VAL A 117 -8.92 8.77 10.88
N ALA A 118 -9.07 8.09 12.00
CA ALA A 118 -10.29 7.38 12.36
C ALA A 118 -11.46 8.35 12.58
N GLY A 119 -12.69 7.85 12.40
CA GLY A 119 -13.89 8.60 12.75
C GLY A 119 -14.27 8.43 14.21
N GLY A 120 -15.20 9.24 14.68
CA GLY A 120 -15.73 9.23 16.04
C GLY A 120 -16.27 10.60 16.45
N ARG A 121 -16.89 10.69 17.62
CA ARG A 121 -17.39 11.97 18.15
C ARG A 121 -16.25 12.92 18.51
N GLY A 122 -15.16 12.38 19.05
CA GLY A 122 -14.03 13.15 19.55
C GLY A 122 -13.36 14.02 18.49
N ILE A 123 -13.20 13.52 17.24
CA ILE A 123 -12.52 14.28 16.17
C ILE A 123 -13.26 15.55 15.75
N ARG A 124 -14.56 15.68 16.06
CA ARG A 124 -15.34 16.88 15.75
C ARG A 124 -15.14 18.00 16.77
N ARG A 125 -14.47 17.73 17.88
CA ARG A 125 -14.06 18.74 18.85
C ARG A 125 -12.93 19.58 18.29
N PRO A 126 -13.00 20.92 18.35
CA PRO A 126 -11.99 21.81 17.76
C PRO A 126 -10.56 21.50 18.23
N GLU A 127 -10.36 21.23 19.53
CA GLU A 127 -9.05 20.93 20.10
C GLU A 127 -8.43 19.65 19.55
N VAL A 128 -9.22 18.63 19.25
CA VAL A 128 -8.75 17.38 18.65
C VAL A 128 -8.47 17.58 17.16
N SER A 129 -9.42 18.16 16.42
CA SER A 129 -9.31 18.37 14.98
C SER A 129 -8.15 19.29 14.62
N GLN A 130 -7.95 20.39 15.34
CA GLN A 130 -6.82 21.31 15.13
C GLN A 130 -5.49 20.64 15.42
N LYS A 131 -5.39 19.87 16.52
CA LYS A 131 -4.18 19.15 16.86
C LYS A 131 -3.76 18.14 15.80
N VAL A 132 -4.74 17.41 15.24
CA VAL A 132 -4.52 16.47 14.13
C VAL A 132 -4.12 17.23 12.86
N ALA A 133 -4.80 18.32 12.54
CA ALA A 133 -4.51 19.14 11.37
C ALA A 133 -3.08 19.72 11.40
N GLU A 134 -2.67 20.32 12.51
CA GLU A 134 -1.31 20.83 12.72
C GLU A 134 -0.25 19.75 12.54
N TRP A 135 -0.52 18.56 13.04
CA TRP A 135 0.39 17.43 12.93
C TRP A 135 0.49 16.93 11.47
N ILE A 136 -0.65 16.88 10.74
CA ILE A 136 -0.69 16.50 9.31
C ILE A 136 0.10 17.51 8.47
N LEU A 137 -0.10 18.82 8.68
CA LEU A 137 0.62 19.87 7.93
C LEU A 137 2.14 19.72 8.02
N LYS A 138 2.66 19.29 9.17
CA LYS A 138 4.10 19.06 9.34
C LYS A 138 4.61 17.82 8.60
N ARG A 139 3.72 16.96 8.12
CA ARG A 139 4.06 15.64 7.51
C ARG A 139 3.59 15.45 6.07
N VAL A 140 2.74 16.33 5.58
CA VAL A 140 2.13 16.20 4.23
C VAL A 140 3.18 16.02 3.13
N ASN A 141 4.34 16.66 3.24
CA ASN A 141 5.42 16.59 2.24
C ASN A 141 6.21 15.26 2.26
N VAL A 142 6.09 14.47 3.32
CA VAL A 142 6.81 13.19 3.48
C VAL A 142 5.86 11.99 3.54
N THR A 143 4.55 12.25 3.52
CA THR A 143 3.49 11.24 3.51
C THR A 143 2.94 11.10 2.08
N GLN A 144 2.77 9.88 1.60
CA GLN A 144 2.29 9.63 0.23
C GLN A 144 0.79 9.85 0.08
N ARG A 145 0.01 9.45 1.12
CA ARG A 145 -1.44 9.55 1.10
C ARG A 145 -2.01 9.69 2.51
N ILE A 146 -3.14 10.36 2.57
CA ILE A 146 -3.86 10.64 3.81
C ILE A 146 -5.30 10.18 3.64
N GLY A 147 -5.76 9.32 4.55
CA GLY A 147 -7.10 8.78 4.58
C GLY A 147 -7.92 9.34 5.74
N ALA A 148 -9.20 9.57 5.50
CA ALA A 148 -10.19 9.87 6.52
C ALA A 148 -11.29 8.81 6.53
N VAL A 149 -11.47 8.17 7.65
CA VAL A 149 -12.57 7.23 7.86
C VAL A 149 -13.76 7.97 8.45
N CYS A 150 -14.87 8.01 7.71
CA CYS A 150 -16.14 8.58 8.17
C CYS A 150 -15.99 10.05 8.63
N THR A 151 -16.18 10.35 9.92
CA THR A 151 -15.98 11.69 10.49
C THR A 151 -14.51 12.07 10.69
N GLY A 152 -13.56 11.18 10.41
CA GLY A 152 -12.13 11.48 10.45
C GLY A 152 -11.69 12.65 9.57
N ILE A 153 -12.50 12.98 8.56
CA ILE A 153 -12.30 14.15 7.69
C ILE A 153 -12.23 15.48 8.46
N TYR A 154 -12.87 15.58 9.63
CA TYR A 154 -12.78 16.79 10.48
C TYR A 154 -11.36 17.03 11.00
N GLY A 155 -10.52 15.99 11.07
CA GLY A 155 -9.11 16.14 11.42
C GLY A 155 -8.22 16.60 10.25
N ILE A 156 -8.71 16.47 8.99
CA ILE A 156 -7.96 16.87 7.80
C ILE A 156 -8.46 18.22 7.27
N ALA A 157 -9.78 18.44 7.27
CA ALA A 157 -10.39 19.63 6.68
C ALA A 157 -9.80 20.97 7.18
N PRO A 158 -9.44 21.15 8.47
CA PRO A 158 -8.83 22.41 8.94
C PRO A 158 -7.48 22.73 8.32
N THR A 159 -6.80 21.76 7.69
CA THR A 159 -5.52 21.99 7.00
C THR A 159 -5.64 22.82 5.72
N GLY A 160 -6.84 22.93 5.14
CA GLY A 160 -7.05 23.52 3.80
C GLY A 160 -6.59 22.60 2.63
N LEU A 161 -5.98 21.45 2.90
CA LEU A 161 -5.47 20.53 1.87
C LEU A 161 -6.57 19.89 1.02
N LEU A 162 -7.79 19.90 1.53
CA LEU A 162 -8.97 19.36 0.84
C LEU A 162 -9.79 20.43 0.11
N ASP A 163 -9.40 21.70 0.14
CA ASP A 163 -10.11 22.79 -0.52
C ASP A 163 -10.25 22.55 -2.03
N GLY A 164 -11.46 22.66 -2.55
CA GLY A 164 -11.78 22.41 -3.95
C GLY A 164 -11.78 20.95 -4.37
N ARG A 165 -11.46 20.01 -3.46
CA ARG A 165 -11.43 18.57 -3.74
C ARG A 165 -12.76 17.90 -3.50
N GLU A 166 -12.98 16.82 -4.22
CA GLU A 166 -14.11 15.92 -3.97
C GLU A 166 -13.82 15.06 -2.74
N VAL A 167 -14.80 15.01 -1.82
CA VAL A 167 -14.69 14.25 -0.57
C VAL A 167 -16.02 13.61 -0.19
N THR A 168 -15.97 12.58 0.65
CA THR A 168 -17.16 12.01 1.28
C THR A 168 -17.02 11.95 2.79
N THR A 169 -18.15 11.86 3.47
CA THR A 169 -18.25 11.64 4.90
C THR A 169 -19.58 10.97 5.23
N HIS A 170 -19.81 10.62 6.49
CA HIS A 170 -21.09 10.08 6.91
C HIS A 170 -22.23 11.07 6.63
N TRP A 171 -23.30 10.61 5.97
CA TRP A 171 -24.42 11.44 5.51
C TRP A 171 -24.99 12.37 6.58
N ARG A 172 -25.07 11.90 7.84
CA ARG A 172 -25.56 12.68 8.98
C ARG A 172 -24.74 13.94 9.25
N PHE A 173 -23.46 13.93 8.89
CA PHE A 173 -22.52 15.01 9.17
C PHE A 173 -22.14 15.82 7.92
N ALA A 174 -22.59 15.43 6.73
CA ALA A 174 -22.25 16.10 5.48
C ALA A 174 -22.65 17.59 5.49
N ARG A 175 -23.84 17.90 6.01
CA ARG A 175 -24.32 19.28 6.12
C ARG A 175 -23.52 20.12 7.12
N ASP A 176 -23.13 19.55 8.26
CA ASP A 176 -22.29 20.23 9.26
C ASP A 176 -20.89 20.47 8.71
N LEU A 177 -20.29 19.46 8.07
CA LEU A 177 -18.99 19.58 7.43
C LEU A 177 -18.97 20.69 6.37
N GLY A 178 -19.97 20.75 5.50
CA GLY A 178 -20.09 21.77 4.46
C GLY A 178 -20.24 23.18 5.00
N ARG A 179 -20.94 23.36 6.14
CA ARG A 179 -21.00 24.67 6.80
C ARG A 179 -19.67 25.12 7.40
N ARG A 180 -18.92 24.19 8.00
CA ARG A 180 -17.62 24.50 8.63
C ARG A 180 -16.52 24.69 7.59
N PHE A 181 -16.59 23.94 6.48
CA PHE A 181 -15.57 23.92 5.42
C PHE A 181 -16.21 24.08 4.05
N PRO A 182 -16.67 25.29 3.69
CA PRO A 182 -17.49 25.54 2.49
C PRO A 182 -16.75 25.33 1.16
N ARG A 183 -15.42 25.20 1.20
CA ARG A 183 -14.60 24.94 -0.01
C ARG A 183 -14.50 23.47 -0.38
N LEU A 184 -15.04 22.56 0.43
CA LEU A 184 -15.07 21.12 0.13
C LEU A 184 -16.20 20.80 -0.87
N LYS A 185 -15.93 19.92 -1.82
CA LYS A 185 -16.95 19.34 -2.71
C LYS A 185 -17.42 18.01 -2.11
N ILE A 186 -18.50 18.02 -1.35
CA ILE A 186 -18.96 16.86 -0.57
C ILE A 186 -19.97 16.05 -1.37
N ASP A 187 -19.67 14.78 -1.68
CA ASP A 187 -20.64 13.80 -2.17
C ASP A 187 -20.77 12.64 -1.18
N HIS A 188 -21.72 12.73 -0.26
CA HIS A 188 -21.98 11.74 0.79
C HIS A 188 -22.66 10.45 0.28
N ARG A 189 -23.03 10.37 -1.01
CA ARG A 189 -23.61 9.16 -1.63
C ARG A 189 -22.50 8.17 -2.03
N LYS A 190 -21.28 8.65 -2.26
CA LYS A 190 -20.15 7.80 -2.60
C LYS A 190 -19.60 7.16 -1.34
N PRO A 191 -19.46 5.83 -1.29
CA PRO A 191 -18.91 5.15 -0.11
C PRO A 191 -17.43 5.43 0.10
N LEU A 192 -16.70 5.69 -1.00
CA LEU A 192 -15.28 6.03 -1.01
C LEU A 192 -15.05 7.07 -2.10
N VAL A 193 -14.28 8.11 -1.78
CA VAL A 193 -13.78 9.11 -2.72
C VAL A 193 -12.27 9.17 -2.61
N ARG A 194 -11.60 9.14 -3.77
CA ARG A 194 -10.18 9.39 -3.93
C ARG A 194 -9.98 10.63 -4.78
N ASP A 195 -9.28 11.62 -4.25
CA ASP A 195 -8.87 12.82 -4.98
C ASP A 195 -7.37 13.05 -4.75
N GLY A 196 -6.57 12.66 -5.73
CA GLY A 196 -5.10 12.68 -5.64
C GLY A 196 -4.57 11.75 -4.55
N SER A 197 -3.93 12.34 -3.54
CA SER A 197 -3.37 11.62 -2.39
C SER A 197 -4.32 11.53 -1.20
N TYR A 198 -5.55 12.02 -1.35
CA TYR A 198 -6.54 12.05 -0.28
C TYR A 198 -7.64 11.02 -0.52
N TYR A 199 -7.99 10.29 0.53
CA TYR A 199 -9.00 9.24 0.51
C TYR A 199 -10.00 9.51 1.62
N THR A 200 -11.27 9.52 1.29
CA THR A 200 -12.34 9.71 2.27
C THR A 200 -13.40 8.64 2.11
N THR A 201 -13.95 8.16 3.22
CA THR A 201 -14.96 7.10 3.22
C THR A 201 -16.12 7.42 4.15
N THR A 202 -17.24 6.72 3.94
CA THR A 202 -18.43 6.80 4.78
C THR A 202 -18.89 5.43 5.26
N GLY A 203 -19.60 5.38 6.38
CA GLY A 203 -20.18 4.15 6.95
C GLY A 203 -19.35 3.49 8.04
N LEU A 204 -19.89 2.44 8.64
CA LEU A 204 -19.30 1.76 9.79
C LEU A 204 -18.09 0.89 9.37
N SER A 205 -18.18 0.18 8.25
CA SER A 205 -17.07 -0.60 7.66
C SER A 205 -16.06 0.25 6.89
N ALA A 206 -16.18 1.58 6.97
CA ALA A 206 -15.39 2.52 6.17
C ALA A 206 -13.87 2.35 6.32
N GLY A 207 -13.40 1.97 7.51
CA GLY A 207 -11.98 1.72 7.77
C GLY A 207 -11.45 0.54 6.96
N VAL A 208 -12.20 -0.54 6.91
CA VAL A 208 -11.86 -1.73 6.13
C VAL A 208 -11.87 -1.40 4.63
N ASN A 209 -12.94 -0.78 4.13
CA ASN A 209 -13.07 -0.43 2.71
C ASN A 209 -11.95 0.50 2.23
N LEU A 210 -11.57 1.48 3.06
CA LEU A 210 -10.45 2.36 2.79
C LEU A 210 -9.13 1.59 2.68
N SER A 211 -8.88 0.73 3.65
CA SER A 211 -7.67 -0.08 3.70
C SER A 211 -7.56 -1.03 2.52
N LEU A 212 -8.64 -1.73 2.17
CA LEU A 212 -8.70 -2.61 1.00
C LEU A 212 -8.41 -1.87 -0.31
N ALA A 213 -9.01 -0.68 -0.51
CA ALA A 213 -8.72 0.14 -1.68
C ALA A 213 -7.23 0.53 -1.77
N MET A 214 -6.62 0.87 -0.63
CA MET A 214 -5.20 1.20 -0.58
C MET A 214 -4.30 -0.04 -0.78
N ILE A 215 -4.67 -1.19 -0.23
CA ILE A 215 -3.97 -2.47 -0.41
C ILE A 215 -4.03 -2.89 -1.88
N GLN A 216 -5.20 -2.79 -2.51
CA GLN A 216 -5.37 -3.08 -3.93
C GLN A 216 -4.50 -2.21 -4.82
N GLU A 217 -4.35 -0.92 -4.49
CA GLU A 217 -3.45 -0.03 -5.24
C GLU A 217 -1.97 -0.37 -5.06
N ASP A 218 -1.61 -0.81 -3.86
CA ASP A 218 -0.21 -1.06 -3.51
C ASP A 218 0.30 -2.40 -3.99
N TYR A 219 -0.54 -3.44 -3.87
CA TYR A 219 -0.14 -4.84 -4.05
C TYR A 219 -1.06 -5.62 -4.99
N GLY A 220 -2.07 -4.96 -5.55
CA GLY A 220 -3.00 -5.56 -6.51
C GLY A 220 -4.24 -6.20 -5.86
N PRO A 221 -5.23 -6.55 -6.72
CA PRO A 221 -6.52 -7.05 -6.26
C PRO A 221 -6.43 -8.40 -5.56
N HIS A 222 -5.41 -9.21 -5.86
CA HIS A 222 -5.23 -10.50 -5.22
C HIS A 222 -4.95 -10.36 -3.72
N VAL A 223 -4.00 -9.49 -3.32
CA VAL A 223 -3.70 -9.28 -1.89
C VAL A 223 -4.91 -8.68 -1.17
N ALA A 224 -5.63 -7.75 -1.82
CA ALA A 224 -6.85 -7.19 -1.24
C ALA A 224 -7.92 -8.28 -1.00
N ARG A 225 -8.15 -9.18 -1.97
CA ARG A 225 -9.08 -10.31 -1.81
C ARG A 225 -8.66 -11.29 -0.73
N SER A 226 -7.37 -11.59 -0.60
CA SER A 226 -6.86 -12.42 0.50
C SER A 226 -7.21 -11.82 1.85
N VAL A 227 -7.06 -10.48 1.98
CA VAL A 227 -7.44 -9.76 3.19
C VAL A 227 -8.96 -9.81 3.43
N GLU A 228 -9.77 -9.56 2.39
CA GLU A 228 -11.23 -9.69 2.46
C GLU A 228 -11.65 -11.07 2.96
N TYR A 229 -11.04 -12.10 2.41
CA TYR A 229 -11.32 -13.49 2.80
C TYR A 229 -10.90 -13.76 4.25
N GLU A 230 -9.69 -13.36 4.63
CA GLU A 230 -9.17 -13.53 6.00
C GLU A 230 -10.04 -12.81 7.04
N LEU A 231 -10.57 -11.64 6.69
CA LEU A 231 -11.47 -10.88 7.56
C LEU A 231 -12.95 -11.32 7.46
N ALA A 232 -13.26 -12.39 6.71
CA ALA A 232 -14.62 -12.89 6.47
C ALA A 232 -15.61 -11.82 5.99
N LEU A 233 -15.14 -10.88 5.16
CA LEU A 233 -15.93 -9.74 4.69
C LEU A 233 -16.80 -10.02 3.46
N ARG A 234 -16.76 -11.24 2.91
CA ARG A 234 -17.65 -11.64 1.81
C ARG A 234 -19.03 -12.01 2.37
N LEU A 235 -19.95 -11.05 2.30
CA LEU A 235 -21.33 -11.22 2.76
C LEU A 235 -22.37 -11.17 1.62
N THR A 236 -21.97 -11.24 0.35
CA THR A 236 -22.91 -11.27 -0.76
C THR A 236 -23.41 -12.69 -1.04
N LYS A 237 -24.71 -12.82 -1.30
CA LYS A 237 -25.37 -14.12 -1.55
C LYS A 237 -24.83 -14.91 -2.74
N GLU A 238 -24.08 -14.27 -3.62
CA GLU A 238 -23.45 -14.88 -4.79
C GLU A 238 -22.12 -15.56 -4.49
N ASP A 239 -21.53 -15.28 -3.33
CA ASP A 239 -20.25 -15.84 -2.87
C ASP A 239 -20.41 -16.88 -1.75
N GLN A 240 -21.63 -17.40 -1.53
CA GLN A 240 -21.89 -18.56 -0.63
C GLN A 240 -21.55 -19.90 -1.30
N GLU A 241 -20.59 -19.94 -2.18
CA GLU A 241 -19.87 -21.17 -2.41
C GLU A 241 -19.06 -21.46 -1.14
N GLU A 242 -19.23 -22.67 -0.63
CA GLU A 242 -18.66 -23.22 0.60
C GLU A 242 -17.26 -22.67 0.87
N PHE A 243 -17.02 -22.21 2.10
CA PHE A 243 -15.66 -21.94 2.56
C PHE A 243 -14.81 -23.16 2.20
N PRO A 244 -13.79 -23.05 1.33
CA PRO A 244 -12.93 -24.16 1.05
C PRO A 244 -12.37 -24.65 2.39
N SER A 245 -12.59 -25.91 2.73
CA SER A 245 -12.07 -26.53 3.95
C SER A 245 -10.55 -26.62 3.96
N GLU A 246 -9.92 -26.17 2.89
CA GLU A 246 -8.47 -26.13 2.71
C GLU A 246 -8.02 -24.68 2.62
N SER A 247 -6.93 -24.36 3.30
CA SER A 247 -6.27 -23.06 3.22
C SER A 247 -6.14 -22.66 1.74
N PRO A 248 -6.48 -21.41 1.34
CA PRO A 248 -6.27 -20.96 -0.03
C PRO A 248 -4.80 -21.05 -0.48
N PHE A 249 -3.92 -21.49 0.40
CA PHE A 249 -2.48 -21.65 0.19
C PHE A 249 -2.05 -23.07 -0.18
N ASP A 250 -2.96 -24.08 -0.17
CA ASP A 250 -2.63 -25.44 -0.57
C ASP A 250 -2.93 -25.71 -2.05
N ASN A 251 -1.89 -25.64 -2.89
CA ASN A 251 -1.83 -26.17 -4.28
C ASN A 251 -2.78 -25.56 -5.35
N HIS A 252 -3.37 -24.40 -5.14
CA HIS A 252 -4.12 -23.71 -6.20
C HIS A 252 -3.16 -22.98 -7.19
N PRO A 253 -3.52 -22.79 -8.48
CA PRO A 253 -2.75 -21.94 -9.41
C PRO A 253 -2.44 -20.54 -8.88
N ILE A 254 -3.21 -20.09 -7.88
CA ILE A 254 -3.07 -18.84 -7.13
C ILE A 254 -1.72 -18.78 -6.39
N ASP A 255 -1.23 -19.89 -5.81
CA ASP A 255 0.00 -19.91 -4.99
C ASP A 255 1.24 -19.57 -5.82
N ARG A 256 1.29 -20.08 -7.06
CA ARG A 256 2.36 -19.77 -8.00
C ARG A 256 2.45 -18.28 -8.34
N PHE A 257 1.33 -17.57 -8.28
CA PHE A 257 1.28 -16.14 -8.54
C PHE A 257 1.63 -15.29 -7.33
N SER A 258 1.40 -15.76 -6.11
CA SER A 258 1.83 -15.07 -4.88
C SER A 258 3.34 -14.92 -4.86
N ASP A 259 4.06 -16.01 -5.13
CA ASP A 259 5.52 -16.02 -5.26
C ASP A 259 6.00 -15.12 -6.38
N LEU A 260 5.30 -15.15 -7.52
CA LEU A 260 5.62 -14.32 -8.66
C LEU A 260 5.50 -12.83 -8.29
N VAL A 261 4.42 -12.43 -7.62
CA VAL A 261 4.19 -11.04 -7.22
C VAL A 261 5.25 -10.58 -6.22
N ALA A 262 5.56 -11.40 -5.20
CA ALA A 262 6.61 -11.10 -4.25
C ALA A 262 7.97 -10.91 -4.94
N TRP A 263 8.28 -11.77 -5.91
CA TRP A 263 9.49 -11.64 -6.70
C TRP A 263 9.49 -10.38 -7.59
N VAL A 264 8.38 -10.09 -8.26
CA VAL A 264 8.20 -8.87 -9.10
C VAL A 264 8.47 -7.61 -8.27
N ILE A 265 7.91 -7.52 -7.06
CA ILE A 265 8.08 -6.36 -6.17
C ILE A 265 9.55 -6.18 -5.76
N LYS A 266 10.27 -7.27 -5.50
CA LYS A 266 11.70 -7.24 -5.18
C LYS A 266 12.58 -6.87 -6.39
N ASN A 267 12.10 -7.10 -7.62
CA ASN A 267 12.87 -6.99 -8.86
C ASN A 267 12.29 -5.99 -9.87
N LEU A 268 11.64 -4.91 -9.41
CA LEU A 268 10.98 -3.93 -10.29
C LEU A 268 11.91 -3.33 -11.36
N HIS A 269 13.22 -3.29 -11.09
CA HIS A 269 14.25 -2.79 -12.02
C HIS A 269 14.60 -3.78 -13.14
N ALA A 270 14.29 -5.06 -12.94
CA ALA A 270 14.67 -6.14 -13.87
C ALA A 270 13.75 -6.22 -15.10
N ASP A 271 14.10 -7.10 -16.04
CA ASP A 271 13.17 -7.48 -17.11
C ASP A 271 11.99 -8.27 -16.51
N LEU A 272 10.82 -7.71 -16.61
CA LEU A 272 9.54 -8.26 -16.15
C LEU A 272 8.59 -8.45 -17.35
N SER A 273 9.17 -8.82 -18.51
CA SER A 273 8.39 -9.20 -19.70
C SER A 273 7.49 -10.39 -19.38
N VAL A 274 6.42 -10.51 -20.16
CA VAL A 274 5.47 -11.63 -20.02
C VAL A 274 6.16 -12.98 -20.13
N ASP A 275 7.18 -13.07 -20.99
CA ASP A 275 7.93 -14.31 -21.20
C ASP A 275 8.74 -14.70 -19.96
N VAL A 276 9.41 -13.73 -19.32
CA VAL A 276 10.14 -13.95 -18.06
C VAL A 276 9.19 -14.37 -16.94
N LEU A 277 8.05 -13.66 -16.82
CA LEU A 277 7.06 -13.97 -15.77
C LEU A 277 6.43 -15.36 -15.99
N ALA A 278 6.07 -15.69 -17.22
CA ALA A 278 5.49 -16.98 -17.60
C ALA A 278 6.46 -18.14 -17.35
N HIS A 279 7.73 -17.98 -17.74
CA HIS A 279 8.78 -18.98 -17.50
C HIS A 279 8.95 -19.25 -16.01
N ARG A 280 8.91 -18.21 -15.17
CA ARG A 280 9.10 -18.34 -13.74
C ARG A 280 8.02 -19.17 -13.05
N VAL A 281 6.78 -19.17 -13.57
CA VAL A 281 5.67 -20.00 -13.08
C VAL A 281 5.45 -21.27 -13.90
N CYS A 282 6.42 -21.62 -14.75
CA CYS A 282 6.38 -22.82 -15.62
C CYS A 282 5.14 -22.86 -16.55
N MET A 283 4.76 -21.71 -17.12
CA MET A 283 3.65 -21.57 -18.07
C MET A 283 4.13 -21.06 -19.43
N CYS A 284 3.42 -21.40 -20.51
CA CYS A 284 3.62 -20.69 -21.78
C CYS A 284 3.00 -19.28 -21.70
N PRO A 285 3.56 -18.29 -22.43
CA PRO A 285 3.14 -16.88 -22.32
C PRO A 285 1.66 -16.63 -22.59
N SER A 286 1.05 -17.38 -23.50
CA SER A 286 -0.38 -17.26 -23.84
C SER A 286 -1.28 -17.75 -22.69
N HIS A 287 -0.96 -18.89 -22.11
CA HIS A 287 -1.68 -19.44 -20.96
C HIS A 287 -1.49 -18.55 -19.73
N PHE A 288 -0.25 -18.11 -19.47
CA PHE A 288 0.07 -17.19 -18.40
C PHE A 288 -0.78 -15.91 -18.46
N ARG A 289 -0.85 -15.24 -19.65
CA ARG A 289 -1.67 -14.03 -19.80
C ARG A 289 -3.14 -14.29 -19.43
N LYS A 290 -3.71 -15.39 -19.91
CA LYS A 290 -5.12 -15.74 -19.66
C LYS A 290 -5.38 -15.97 -18.16
N VAL A 291 -4.56 -16.82 -17.53
CA VAL A 291 -4.73 -17.16 -16.12
C VAL A 291 -4.40 -15.95 -15.23
N PHE A 292 -3.33 -15.22 -15.52
CA PHE A 292 -2.96 -14.03 -14.77
C PHE A 292 -4.08 -12.97 -14.82
N THR A 293 -4.65 -12.70 -16.00
CA THR A 293 -5.76 -11.74 -16.14
C THR A 293 -7.00 -12.22 -15.40
N SER A 294 -7.29 -13.53 -15.41
CA SER A 294 -8.40 -14.09 -14.64
C SER A 294 -8.21 -13.92 -13.13
N VAL A 295 -6.98 -14.09 -12.62
CA VAL A 295 -6.65 -13.98 -11.19
C VAL A 295 -6.58 -12.53 -10.74
N PHE A 296 -5.90 -11.66 -11.50
CA PHE A 296 -5.59 -10.28 -11.09
C PHE A 296 -6.56 -9.23 -11.66
N GLY A 297 -7.42 -9.61 -12.59
CA GLY A 297 -8.37 -8.69 -13.23
C GLY A 297 -7.73 -7.71 -14.23
N GLU A 298 -6.41 -7.76 -14.42
CA GLU A 298 -5.67 -6.89 -15.34
C GLU A 298 -4.51 -7.64 -16.03
N ALA A 299 -4.08 -7.13 -17.19
CA ALA A 299 -2.99 -7.75 -17.93
C ALA A 299 -1.65 -7.67 -17.17
N PRO A 300 -0.76 -8.68 -17.26
CA PRO A 300 0.52 -8.73 -16.54
C PRO A 300 1.40 -7.48 -16.74
N THR A 301 1.46 -6.97 -17.97
CA THR A 301 2.24 -5.77 -18.32
C THR A 301 1.72 -4.52 -17.60
N TYR A 302 0.40 -4.40 -17.51
CA TYR A 302 -0.25 -3.28 -16.84
C TYR A 302 -0.06 -3.38 -15.32
N PHE A 303 -0.20 -4.56 -14.77
CA PHE A 303 0.08 -4.86 -13.36
C PHE A 303 1.51 -4.45 -12.97
N VAL A 304 2.53 -4.90 -13.72
CA VAL A 304 3.93 -4.55 -13.49
C VAL A 304 4.14 -3.04 -13.59
N GLN A 305 3.57 -2.40 -14.62
CA GLN A 305 3.66 -0.94 -14.78
C GLN A 305 3.05 -0.20 -13.59
N ASN A 306 1.93 -0.70 -13.07
CA ASN A 306 1.26 -0.14 -11.90
C ASN A 306 2.13 -0.22 -10.64
N LEU A 307 2.78 -1.36 -10.42
CA LEU A 307 3.72 -1.53 -9.29
C LEU A 307 4.92 -0.60 -9.41
N ARG A 308 5.53 -0.51 -10.60
CA ARG A 308 6.65 0.40 -10.89
C ARG A 308 6.30 1.86 -10.61
N LEU A 309 5.14 2.31 -11.07
CA LEU A 309 4.68 3.69 -10.86
C LEU A 309 4.36 4.00 -9.41
N ASN A 310 3.75 3.05 -8.67
CA ASN A 310 3.48 3.21 -7.24
C ASN A 310 4.79 3.32 -6.45
N GLU A 311 5.78 2.47 -6.76
CA GLU A 311 7.09 2.53 -6.12
C GLU A 311 7.85 3.81 -6.49
N ALA A 312 7.77 4.25 -7.76
CA ALA A 312 8.36 5.52 -8.16
C ALA A 312 7.76 6.71 -7.39
N ARG A 313 6.43 6.75 -7.24
CA ARG A 313 5.76 7.78 -6.44
C ARG A 313 6.29 7.78 -5.00
N ARG A 314 6.45 6.59 -4.39
CA ARG A 314 7.01 6.43 -3.06
C ARG A 314 8.46 6.96 -2.96
N ARG A 315 9.31 6.70 -3.96
CA ARG A 315 10.70 7.18 -3.98
C ARG A 315 10.78 8.70 -4.21
N LEU A 316 9.96 9.24 -5.10
CA LEU A 316 9.89 10.70 -5.33
C LEU A 316 9.48 11.50 -4.09
N SER A 317 8.77 10.88 -3.14
CA SER A 317 8.45 11.50 -1.85
C SER A 317 9.67 11.58 -0.91
N LYS A 318 10.76 10.87 -1.18
CA LYS A 318 12.01 10.90 -0.39
C LYS A 318 12.99 11.94 -0.90
N ARG A 319 13.73 12.60 -0.02
CA ARG A 319 14.48 13.85 -0.27
C ARG A 319 15.73 13.76 -1.17
N HIS A 320 16.18 12.60 -1.66
CA HIS A 320 17.53 12.45 -2.22
C HIS A 320 17.65 11.85 -3.62
N GLU A 321 16.54 11.57 -4.32
CA GLU A 321 16.61 10.92 -5.62
C GLU A 321 16.19 11.87 -6.76
N THR A 322 16.88 11.82 -7.90
CA THR A 322 16.50 12.53 -9.11
C THR A 322 15.42 11.76 -9.87
N LEU A 323 14.60 12.45 -10.67
CA LEU A 323 13.59 11.80 -11.54
C LEU A 323 14.19 10.70 -12.41
N ARG A 324 15.38 10.94 -12.99
CA ARG A 324 16.08 9.98 -13.84
C ARG A 324 16.53 8.75 -13.05
N SER A 325 17.07 8.95 -11.86
CA SER A 325 17.47 7.87 -10.97
C SER A 325 16.27 7.02 -10.54
N VAL A 326 15.16 7.67 -10.16
CA VAL A 326 13.93 6.97 -9.77
C VAL A 326 13.37 6.16 -10.94
N ALA A 327 13.24 6.74 -12.14
CA ALA A 327 12.74 6.05 -13.32
C ALA A 327 13.56 4.78 -13.64
N ALA A 328 14.88 4.90 -13.64
CA ALA A 328 15.78 3.76 -13.89
C ALA A 328 15.68 2.70 -12.79
N SER A 329 15.63 3.11 -11.51
CA SER A 329 15.60 2.21 -10.37
C SER A 329 14.30 1.39 -10.23
N VAL A 330 13.21 1.83 -10.89
CA VAL A 330 11.97 1.08 -10.98
C VAL A 330 11.76 0.41 -12.35
N GLY A 331 12.78 0.40 -13.21
CA GLY A 331 12.78 -0.39 -14.46
C GLY A 331 12.13 0.30 -15.67
N PHE A 332 12.07 1.63 -15.72
CA PHE A 332 11.73 2.33 -16.96
C PHE A 332 12.98 2.56 -17.80
N SER A 333 12.89 2.16 -19.08
CA SER A 333 14.00 2.29 -20.05
C SER A 333 14.24 3.73 -20.50
N SER A 334 13.22 4.61 -20.43
CA SER A 334 13.39 6.01 -20.78
C SER A 334 12.61 6.93 -19.83
N PRO A 335 13.16 8.13 -19.52
CA PRO A 335 12.45 9.15 -18.74
C PRO A 335 11.11 9.57 -19.35
N ASP A 336 11.02 9.64 -20.68
CA ASP A 336 9.79 10.04 -21.37
C ASP A 336 8.67 9.03 -21.24
N SER A 337 8.99 7.73 -21.31
CA SER A 337 8.02 6.66 -21.08
C SER A 337 7.51 6.69 -19.64
N PHE A 338 8.41 6.95 -18.68
CA PHE A 338 8.07 7.13 -17.28
C PHE A 338 7.15 8.33 -17.06
N HIS A 339 7.49 9.52 -17.60
CA HIS A 339 6.67 10.73 -17.47
C HIS A 339 5.24 10.51 -17.98
N ARG A 340 5.09 10.00 -19.21
CA ARG A 340 3.77 9.73 -19.80
C ARG A 340 2.95 8.71 -19.00
N ALA A 341 3.58 7.63 -18.54
CA ALA A 341 2.91 6.62 -17.74
C ALA A 341 2.50 7.16 -16.36
N PHE A 342 3.36 7.94 -15.73
CA PHE A 342 3.13 8.53 -14.42
C PHE A 342 1.98 9.57 -14.47
N GLU A 343 2.02 10.49 -15.44
CA GLU A 343 0.98 11.51 -15.63
C GLU A 343 -0.37 10.89 -15.94
N ARG A 344 -0.40 9.87 -16.80
CA ARG A 344 -1.65 9.13 -17.10
C ARG A 344 -2.24 8.44 -15.87
N LYS A 345 -1.40 7.91 -14.96
CA LYS A 345 -1.87 7.21 -13.77
C LYS A 345 -2.28 8.16 -12.64
N PHE A 346 -1.52 9.22 -12.40
CA PHE A 346 -1.68 10.08 -11.23
C PHE A 346 -2.25 11.47 -11.53
N GLY A 347 -2.49 11.79 -12.81
CA GLY A 347 -3.06 13.07 -13.23
C GLY A 347 -2.11 14.27 -13.05
N SER A 348 -0.84 14.03 -12.68
CA SER A 348 0.14 15.06 -12.41
C SER A 348 1.55 14.63 -12.82
N ARG A 349 2.40 15.58 -13.18
CA ARG A 349 3.77 15.29 -13.60
C ARG A 349 4.63 14.82 -12.42
N PRO A 350 5.59 13.90 -12.63
CA PRO A 350 6.52 13.51 -11.57
C PRO A 350 7.30 14.67 -10.96
N SER A 351 7.61 15.72 -11.74
CA SER A 351 8.29 16.94 -11.29
C SER A 351 7.50 17.72 -10.25
N SER A 352 6.17 17.74 -10.34
CA SER A 352 5.33 18.44 -9.36
C SER A 352 5.43 17.82 -7.95
N TYR A 353 5.76 16.54 -7.85
CA TYR A 353 6.08 15.89 -6.57
C TYR A 353 7.42 16.37 -5.98
N LEU A 354 8.31 16.92 -6.81
CA LEU A 354 9.58 17.53 -6.36
C LEU A 354 9.44 19.05 -6.11
N GLU A 355 8.59 19.75 -6.87
CA GLU A 355 8.42 21.22 -6.81
C GLU A 355 7.59 21.66 -5.62
N ASN A 356 6.56 20.94 -5.23
CA ASN A 356 5.81 21.17 -3.99
C ASN A 356 6.71 21.16 -2.74
N ARG A 357 7.97 20.70 -2.87
CA ARG A 357 9.00 20.77 -1.83
C ARG A 357 9.70 22.11 -1.73
N LYS A 358 9.88 22.85 -2.86
CA LYS A 358 10.64 24.11 -2.88
C LYS A 358 9.81 25.26 -2.33
N THR A 359 8.51 25.25 -2.56
CA THR A 359 7.61 26.33 -2.16
C THR A 359 7.40 26.40 -0.65
N THR A 360 7.45 25.24 0.05
CA THR A 360 7.27 25.19 1.51
C THR A 360 8.52 25.60 2.29
N VAL A 361 9.73 25.50 1.70
CA VAL A 361 10.97 25.92 2.38
C VAL A 361 11.14 27.44 2.34
N VAL A 362 10.66 28.10 1.29
CA VAL A 362 10.75 29.58 1.16
C VAL A 362 9.76 30.30 2.09
N ALA A 363 8.59 29.68 2.38
CA ALA A 363 7.59 30.30 3.26
C ALA A 363 7.97 30.26 4.76
N VAL A 364 8.87 29.35 5.17
CA VAL A 364 9.32 29.24 6.57
C VAL A 364 10.54 30.13 6.86
N SER A 365 11.32 30.51 5.84
CA SER A 365 12.50 31.37 6.02
C SER A 365 12.19 32.86 6.01
N ASN A 366 11.01 33.28 5.55
CA ASN A 366 10.61 34.71 5.49
C ASN A 366 9.69 35.17 6.62
N GLY A 367 9.41 34.31 7.60
CA GLY A 367 8.57 34.65 8.78
C GLY A 367 9.31 35.02 10.05
N SER A 368 10.65 35.21 10.02
CA SER A 368 11.47 35.48 11.20
C SER A 368 12.22 36.80 11.15
N GLN A 369 11.72 37.80 10.38
CA GLN A 369 12.21 39.19 10.48
C GLN A 369 11.02 40.14 10.25
N GLN A 370 10.28 40.37 11.32
CA GLN A 370 9.65 41.68 11.63
C GLN A 370 9.20 41.68 13.09
#